data_20eed62382d0126e35a696b5c76c6016
#
_entry.id   20eed62382d0126e35a696b5c76c6016
#
_cell.length_a   1.000
_cell.length_b   1.000
_cell.length_c   1.000
_cell.angle_alpha   90.00
_cell.angle_beta   90.00
_cell.angle_gamma   90.00
#
_symmetry.space_group_name_H-M   'P 1'
#
loop_
_entity.id
_entity.type
_entity.pdbx_description
1 polymer ?
#
loop_
_entity_poly.entity_id
_entity_poly.type
_entity_poly.pdbx_seq_one_letter_code
_entity_poly.pdbx_strand_id
1 'polypeptide(L)'
;MPKCRLLVVVGRGSGEISRPRDVNGSGGWMATNPPFHDQLMTDANVRTSSALKPLVRVMKAWDTMGNSSRLRSFHLEMMVERVWQKATAIPPMPTAVAKTLKTGAGWVRVVHPDPWKPSGQNLDSYLTTATRTAVTKAMDDDAVRAQDALDYVAAGKTEKAFDRWAIVFGHQFPAYG
;
A
#
# COMPACT_ATOMS: atom_id res chain seq x y z
N MET A 1 -25.95 6.47 18.95
CA MET A 1 -24.92 5.92 18.06
C MET A 1 -25.55 4.81 17.23
N PRO A 2 -25.70 4.92 15.92
CA PRO A 2 -26.26 3.86 15.11
C PRO A 2 -25.23 2.72 15.01
N LYS A 3 -25.66 1.52 15.41
CA LYS A 3 -24.87 0.28 15.26
C LYS A 3 -24.79 -0.04 13.76
N CYS A 4 -23.57 0.03 13.17
CA CYS A 4 -23.32 -0.51 11.85
C CYS A 4 -23.63 -2.01 11.85
N ARG A 5 -24.77 -2.42 11.30
CA ARG A 5 -25.04 -3.82 10.96
C ARG A 5 -24.27 -4.15 9.68
N LEU A 6 -23.24 -4.95 9.83
CA LEU A 6 -22.58 -5.59 8.71
C LEU A 6 -23.53 -6.66 8.15
N LEU A 7 -24.24 -6.34 7.06
CA LEU A 7 -25.05 -7.32 6.34
C LEU A 7 -24.12 -8.04 5.35
N VAL A 8 -23.71 -9.25 5.67
CA VAL A 8 -22.96 -10.12 4.77
C VAL A 8 -23.97 -10.91 3.95
N VAL A 9 -24.11 -10.59 2.68
CA VAL A 9 -24.89 -11.42 1.75
C VAL A 9 -23.95 -12.40 1.09
N VAL A 10 -24.02 -13.66 1.50
CA VAL A 10 -23.23 -14.74 0.89
C VAL A 10 -23.99 -15.26 -0.34
N GLY A 11 -23.48 -14.95 -1.52
CA GLY A 11 -23.93 -15.59 -2.75
C GLY A 11 -23.53 -17.07 -2.76
N ARG A 12 -24.48 -17.96 -3.08
CA ARG A 12 -24.17 -19.39 -3.17
C ARG A 12 -23.17 -19.66 -4.30
N GLY A 13 -21.95 -20.07 -3.95
CA GLY A 13 -21.04 -20.78 -4.87
C GLY A 13 -19.84 -20.03 -5.42
N SER A 14 -19.66 -18.71 -5.18
CA SER A 14 -18.54 -17.96 -5.81
C SER A 14 -17.57 -17.29 -4.82
N GLY A 15 -17.77 -17.40 -3.51
CA GLY A 15 -16.98 -16.66 -2.53
C GLY A 15 -17.18 -15.14 -2.60
N GLU A 16 -18.12 -14.66 -3.41
CA GLU A 16 -18.41 -13.25 -3.58
C GLU A 16 -19.17 -12.68 -2.38
N ILE A 17 -18.65 -11.60 -1.83
CA ILE A 17 -19.27 -10.87 -0.73
C ILE A 17 -19.47 -9.41 -1.16
N SER A 18 -20.63 -8.83 -0.86
CA SER A 18 -20.87 -7.42 -1.11
C SER A 18 -20.58 -6.58 0.15
N ARG A 19 -19.84 -5.49 0.00
CA ARG A 19 -19.53 -4.53 1.06
C ARG A 19 -20.00 -3.12 0.66
N PRO A 20 -20.37 -2.23 1.61
CA PRO A 20 -20.65 -0.84 1.29
C PRO A 20 -19.44 -0.18 0.61
N ARG A 21 -19.69 0.60 -0.44
CA ARG A 21 -18.63 1.30 -1.22
C ARG A 21 -17.93 2.39 -0.41
N ASP A 22 -18.65 3.03 0.48
CA ASP A 22 -18.07 4.03 1.37
C ASP A 22 -18.78 4.05 2.72
N VAL A 23 -18.09 4.59 3.72
CA VAL A 23 -18.64 4.82 5.06
C VAL A 23 -19.42 6.13 5.16
N ASN A 24 -19.47 6.93 4.08
CA ASN A 24 -20.07 8.27 4.06
C ASN A 24 -21.44 8.32 3.37
N GLY A 25 -22.06 7.17 3.08
CA GLY A 25 -23.51 7.13 2.82
C GLY A 25 -23.97 7.36 1.40
N SER A 26 -23.12 7.33 0.38
CA SER A 26 -23.59 7.33 -1.03
C SER A 26 -24.10 5.98 -1.53
N GLY A 27 -24.24 5.01 -0.61
CA GLY A 27 -25.16 3.87 -0.74
C GLY A 27 -24.84 2.82 -1.81
N GLY A 28 -23.64 2.78 -2.37
CA GLY A 28 -23.24 1.74 -3.33
C GLY A 28 -22.63 0.51 -2.66
N TRP A 29 -23.00 -0.68 -3.13
CA TRP A 29 -22.33 -1.93 -2.76
C TRP A 29 -21.18 -2.21 -3.71
N MET A 30 -20.07 -2.69 -3.15
CA MET A 30 -18.92 -3.17 -3.90
C MET A 30 -18.82 -4.68 -3.74
N ALA A 31 -18.83 -5.40 -4.84
CA ALA A 31 -18.55 -6.82 -4.82
C ALA A 31 -17.09 -7.03 -4.40
N THR A 32 -16.81 -8.02 -3.57
CA THR A 32 -15.45 -8.37 -3.15
C THR A 32 -15.34 -9.89 -3.04
N ASN A 33 -14.15 -10.41 -3.30
CA ASN A 33 -13.84 -11.82 -3.16
C ASN A 33 -12.60 -11.98 -2.27
N PRO A 34 -12.78 -11.97 -0.93
CA PRO A 34 -11.66 -12.10 0.00
C PRO A 34 -10.79 -13.34 -0.24
N PRO A 35 -11.34 -14.55 -0.49
CA PRO A 35 -10.52 -15.72 -0.81
C PRO A 35 -9.61 -15.52 -2.02
N PHE A 36 -10.09 -14.86 -3.08
CA PHE A 36 -9.25 -14.54 -4.24
C PHE A 36 -8.08 -13.63 -3.87
N HIS A 37 -8.35 -12.56 -3.11
CA HIS A 37 -7.31 -11.61 -2.72
C HIS A 37 -6.31 -12.22 -1.74
N ASP A 38 -6.76 -13.05 -0.80
CA ASP A 38 -5.89 -13.79 0.11
C ASP A 38 -4.99 -14.77 -0.64
N GLN A 39 -5.52 -15.47 -1.64
CA GLN A 39 -4.73 -16.37 -2.50
C GLN A 39 -3.71 -15.57 -3.32
N LEU A 40 -4.12 -14.48 -3.96
CA LEU A 40 -3.23 -13.60 -4.72
C LEU A 40 -2.04 -13.12 -3.87
N MET A 41 -2.31 -12.63 -2.65
CA MET A 41 -1.27 -12.17 -1.73
C MET A 41 -0.40 -13.30 -1.21
N THR A 42 -0.96 -14.49 -1.05
CA THR A 42 -0.21 -15.67 -0.61
C THR A 42 0.74 -16.14 -1.71
N ASP A 43 0.26 -16.26 -2.92
CA ASP A 43 1.06 -16.68 -4.09
C ASP A 43 2.18 -15.67 -4.36
N ALA A 44 1.87 -14.37 -4.31
CA ALA A 44 2.86 -13.31 -4.45
C ALA A 44 3.92 -13.36 -3.34
N ASN A 45 3.52 -13.65 -2.10
CA ASN A 45 4.46 -13.77 -0.99
C ASN A 45 5.37 -15.01 -1.13
N VAL A 46 4.82 -16.14 -1.55
CA VAL A 46 5.62 -17.35 -1.84
C VAL A 46 6.61 -17.08 -2.98
N ARG A 47 6.15 -16.51 -4.08
CA ARG A 47 6.98 -16.13 -5.23
C ARG A 47 8.17 -15.24 -4.84
N THR A 48 8.01 -14.39 -3.85
CA THR A 48 9.02 -13.43 -3.39
C THR A 48 9.74 -13.91 -2.13
N SER A 49 9.83 -15.21 -1.90
CA SER A 49 10.53 -15.82 -0.75
C SER A 49 10.05 -15.25 0.60
N SER A 50 8.75 -15.07 0.74
CA SER A 50 8.06 -14.56 1.94
C SER A 50 8.38 -13.11 2.33
N ALA A 51 8.97 -12.33 1.42
CA ALA A 51 9.35 -10.95 1.68
C ALA A 51 8.24 -9.92 1.39
N LEU A 52 7.19 -10.28 0.62
CA LEU A 52 6.14 -9.33 0.25
C LEU A 52 5.28 -8.90 1.44
N LYS A 53 4.81 -9.83 2.25
CA LYS A 53 3.96 -9.50 3.42
C LYS A 53 4.68 -8.62 4.45
N PRO A 54 5.97 -8.87 4.81
CA PRO A 54 6.76 -7.90 5.58
C PRO A 54 6.83 -6.51 4.94
N LEU A 55 7.09 -6.40 3.64
CA LEU A 55 7.14 -5.12 2.94
C LEU A 55 5.79 -4.40 2.99
N VAL A 56 4.67 -5.10 2.80
CA VAL A 56 3.32 -4.54 2.94
C VAL A 56 3.12 -3.94 4.34
N ARG A 57 3.58 -4.62 5.40
CA ARG A 57 3.49 -4.10 6.78
C ARG A 57 4.29 -2.81 6.95
N VAL A 58 5.50 -2.75 6.40
CA VAL A 58 6.33 -1.54 6.43
C VAL A 58 5.66 -0.40 5.67
N MET A 59 5.09 -0.67 4.50
CA MET A 59 4.36 0.35 3.73
C MET A 59 3.08 0.84 4.43
N LYS A 60 2.38 -0.04 5.16
CA LYS A 60 1.26 0.39 6.02
C LYS A 60 1.72 1.27 7.18
N ALA A 61 2.86 0.96 7.79
CA ALA A 61 3.45 1.82 8.81
C ALA A 61 3.80 3.20 8.23
N TRP A 62 4.39 3.27 7.05
CA TRP A 62 4.64 4.52 6.32
C TRP A 62 3.33 5.32 6.12
N ASP A 63 2.27 4.68 5.63
CA ASP A 63 0.98 5.34 5.39
C ASP A 63 0.33 5.87 6.67
N THR A 64 0.53 5.20 7.79
CA THR A 64 -0.08 5.56 9.08
C THR A 64 0.73 6.59 9.86
N MET A 65 2.05 6.47 9.84
CA MET A 65 2.96 7.22 10.70
C MET A 65 3.59 8.42 9.99
N GLY A 66 3.87 8.26 8.70
CA GLY A 66 4.69 9.19 7.93
C GLY A 66 3.98 10.42 7.41
N ASN A 67 2.80 10.77 7.86
CA ASN A 67 2.06 11.94 7.42
C ASN A 67 0.98 11.75 6.38
N SER A 68 -0.21 11.71 6.80
CA SER A 68 -1.34 12.18 6.02
C SER A 68 -1.60 11.53 4.68
N SER A 69 -0.87 10.51 4.27
CA SER A 69 -1.38 9.68 3.19
C SER A 69 -2.67 9.01 3.66
N ARG A 70 -3.51 8.70 2.76
CA ARG A 70 -4.88 8.27 3.07
C ARG A 70 -5.28 7.11 2.18
N LEU A 71 -4.31 6.22 1.93
CA LEU A 71 -4.60 5.02 1.18
C LEU A 71 -5.35 4.02 2.08
N ARG A 72 -6.46 3.50 1.60
CA ARG A 72 -7.10 2.38 2.27
C ARG A 72 -6.14 1.18 2.28
N SER A 73 -6.11 0.47 3.40
CA SER A 73 -5.18 -0.64 3.64
C SER A 73 -5.16 -1.65 2.49
N PHE A 74 -6.33 -2.02 2.00
CA PHE A 74 -6.47 -2.97 0.89
C PHE A 74 -5.91 -2.41 -0.44
N HIS A 75 -6.16 -1.13 -0.74
CA HIS A 75 -5.60 -0.48 -1.93
C HIS A 75 -4.07 -0.46 -1.87
N LEU A 76 -3.50 -0.13 -0.70
CA LEU A 76 -2.05 -0.13 -0.50
C LEU A 76 -1.44 -1.53 -0.68
N GLU A 77 -2.09 -2.59 -0.14
CA GLU A 77 -1.65 -3.97 -0.34
C GLU A 77 -1.58 -4.34 -1.82
N MET A 78 -2.66 -4.07 -2.56
CA MET A 78 -2.72 -4.38 -3.98
C MET A 78 -1.74 -3.54 -4.80
N MET A 79 -1.50 -2.29 -4.39
CA MET A 79 -0.48 -1.44 -5.02
C MET A 79 0.93 -2.02 -4.81
N VAL A 80 1.26 -2.45 -3.59
CA VAL A 80 2.56 -3.08 -3.30
C VAL A 80 2.71 -4.38 -4.10
N GLU A 81 1.68 -5.23 -4.14
CA GLU A 81 1.68 -6.44 -4.96
C GLU A 81 1.97 -6.09 -6.43
N ARG A 82 1.28 -5.09 -6.98
CA ARG A 82 1.43 -4.66 -8.37
C ARG A 82 2.84 -4.15 -8.70
N VAL A 83 3.48 -3.43 -7.77
CA VAL A 83 4.88 -3.01 -7.93
C VAL A 83 5.82 -4.21 -8.07
N TRP A 84 5.52 -5.30 -7.38
CA TRP A 84 6.37 -6.49 -7.30
C TRP A 84 5.82 -7.72 -8.05
N GLN A 85 4.77 -7.56 -8.86
CA GLN A 85 4.06 -8.68 -9.52
C GLN A 85 4.96 -9.55 -10.42
N LYS A 86 6.02 -8.98 -11.00
CA LYS A 86 6.96 -9.69 -11.87
C LYS A 86 8.24 -10.11 -11.15
N ALA A 87 8.39 -9.80 -9.87
CA ALA A 87 9.59 -10.11 -9.11
C ALA A 87 9.52 -11.53 -8.54
N THR A 88 10.64 -12.24 -8.59
CA THR A 88 10.84 -13.53 -7.93
C THR A 88 11.56 -13.37 -6.59
N ALA A 89 12.11 -12.20 -6.32
CA ALA A 89 12.74 -11.84 -5.06
C ALA A 89 12.54 -10.36 -4.77
N ILE A 90 12.48 -10.00 -3.49
CA ILE A 90 12.47 -8.62 -3.00
C ILE A 90 13.86 -8.35 -2.40
N PRO A 91 14.52 -7.23 -2.77
CA PRO A 91 15.81 -6.86 -2.21
C PRO A 91 15.69 -6.53 -0.70
N PRO A 92 16.80 -6.24 0.00
CA PRO A 92 16.77 -5.80 1.38
C PRO A 92 15.75 -4.68 1.62
N MET A 93 15.09 -4.71 2.78
CA MET A 93 13.90 -3.88 3.08
C MET A 93 14.07 -2.40 2.75
N PRO A 94 15.21 -1.71 3.08
CA PRO A 94 15.37 -0.30 2.74
C PRO A 94 15.27 -0.03 1.23
N THR A 95 15.92 -0.86 0.41
CA THR A 95 15.88 -0.78 -1.06
C THR A 95 14.47 -1.08 -1.59
N ALA A 96 13.80 -2.07 -0.99
CA ALA A 96 12.43 -2.41 -1.37
C ALA A 96 11.46 -1.27 -1.09
N VAL A 97 11.57 -0.60 0.05
CA VAL A 97 10.77 0.58 0.41
C VAL A 97 11.01 1.72 -0.57
N ALA A 98 12.26 2.10 -0.82
CA ALA A 98 12.60 3.17 -1.76
C ALA A 98 12.00 2.91 -3.16
N LYS A 99 12.14 1.68 -3.68
CA LYS A 99 11.56 1.28 -4.96
C LYS A 99 10.03 1.30 -4.93
N THR A 100 9.42 0.83 -3.84
CA THR A 100 7.96 0.80 -3.71
C THR A 100 7.38 2.21 -3.68
N LEU A 101 7.97 3.14 -2.96
CA LEU A 101 7.57 4.54 -2.95
C LEU A 101 7.67 5.15 -4.35
N LYS A 102 8.83 5.02 -5.01
CA LYS A 102 9.07 5.58 -6.35
C LYS A 102 8.10 5.03 -7.39
N THR A 103 7.94 3.72 -7.45
CA THR A 103 7.08 3.08 -8.45
C THR A 103 5.60 3.21 -8.10
N GLY A 104 5.26 3.11 -6.81
CA GLY A 104 3.90 3.24 -6.29
C GLY A 104 3.30 4.61 -6.55
N ALA A 105 4.08 5.69 -6.47
CA ALA A 105 3.64 7.03 -6.86
C ALA A 105 3.05 7.07 -8.28
N GLY A 106 3.65 6.34 -9.21
CA GLY A 106 3.14 6.16 -10.57
C GLY A 106 1.78 5.45 -10.61
N TRP A 107 1.61 4.43 -9.78
CA TRP A 107 0.35 3.68 -9.70
C TRP A 107 -0.79 4.47 -9.03
N VAL A 108 -0.48 5.35 -8.08
CA VAL A 108 -1.48 6.26 -7.49
C VAL A 108 -1.99 7.29 -8.51
N ARG A 109 -1.19 7.67 -9.51
CA ARG A 109 -1.58 8.63 -10.55
C ARG A 109 -2.63 8.09 -11.53
N VAL A 110 -2.66 6.78 -11.72
CA VAL A 110 -3.57 6.12 -12.66
C VAL A 110 -4.66 5.33 -11.93
N VAL A 111 -5.69 4.97 -12.67
CA VAL A 111 -6.74 4.10 -12.15
C VAL A 111 -6.17 2.76 -11.74
N HIS A 112 -6.57 2.28 -10.56
CA HIS A 112 -6.17 0.99 -10.04
C HIS A 112 -7.34 0.01 -10.04
N PRO A 113 -7.50 -0.79 -11.12
CA PRO A 113 -8.56 -1.79 -11.20
C PRO A 113 -8.41 -2.85 -10.11
N ASP A 114 -9.53 -3.34 -9.61
CA ASP A 114 -9.54 -4.51 -8.71
C ASP A 114 -9.05 -5.75 -9.49
N PRO A 115 -8.02 -6.48 -9.03
CA PRO A 115 -7.52 -7.66 -9.72
C PRO A 115 -8.57 -8.75 -9.94
N TRP A 116 -9.55 -8.85 -9.06
CA TRP A 116 -10.63 -9.82 -9.19
C TRP A 116 -11.69 -9.40 -10.21
N LYS A 117 -11.98 -8.10 -10.33
CA LYS A 117 -13.04 -7.57 -11.21
C LYS A 117 -12.57 -6.32 -11.98
N PRO A 118 -11.56 -6.47 -12.84
CA PRO A 118 -10.86 -5.32 -13.42
C PRO A 118 -11.73 -4.49 -14.38
N SER A 119 -12.76 -5.07 -14.97
CA SER A 119 -13.63 -4.37 -15.92
C SER A 119 -14.78 -3.59 -15.29
N GLY A 120 -14.95 -3.65 -13.96
CA GLY A 120 -16.15 -3.06 -13.33
C GLY A 120 -15.89 -2.33 -12.02
N GLN A 121 -14.66 -2.36 -11.50
CA GLN A 121 -14.40 -1.87 -10.16
C GLN A 121 -12.97 -1.38 -10.00
N ASN A 122 -12.81 -0.22 -9.36
CA ASN A 122 -11.50 0.37 -9.09
C ASN A 122 -11.28 0.51 -7.59
N LEU A 123 -10.09 0.10 -7.13
CA LEU A 123 -9.68 0.17 -5.73
C LEU A 123 -9.52 1.62 -5.25
N ASP A 124 -9.23 2.53 -6.16
CA ASP A 124 -8.93 3.94 -5.94
C ASP A 124 -10.15 4.86 -6.10
N SER A 125 -11.36 4.32 -6.28
CA SER A 125 -12.59 5.08 -6.51
C SER A 125 -12.94 6.07 -5.37
N TYR A 126 -12.39 5.85 -4.17
CA TYR A 126 -12.56 6.74 -3.01
C TYR A 126 -11.60 7.94 -2.99
N LEU A 127 -10.57 7.95 -3.83
CA LEU A 127 -9.58 9.01 -3.87
C LEU A 127 -10.13 10.23 -4.63
N THR A 128 -10.20 11.35 -3.94
CA THR A 128 -10.40 12.65 -4.61
C THR A 128 -9.13 13.05 -5.35
N THR A 129 -9.25 13.97 -6.31
CA THR A 129 -8.09 14.53 -7.02
C THR A 129 -7.08 15.14 -6.05
N ALA A 130 -7.55 15.88 -5.04
CA ALA A 130 -6.69 16.48 -4.02
C ALA A 130 -5.95 15.43 -3.20
N THR A 131 -6.64 14.37 -2.73
CA THR A 131 -6.02 13.28 -1.97
C THR A 131 -5.01 12.53 -2.84
N ARG A 132 -5.35 12.24 -4.10
CA ARG A 132 -4.46 11.59 -5.05
C ARG A 132 -3.17 12.38 -5.25
N THR A 133 -3.28 13.69 -5.46
CA THR A 133 -2.12 14.60 -5.61
C THR A 133 -1.26 14.61 -4.35
N ALA A 134 -1.88 14.71 -3.17
CA ALA A 134 -1.16 14.72 -1.89
C ALA A 134 -0.40 13.41 -1.63
N VAL A 135 -1.06 12.26 -1.84
CA VAL A 135 -0.41 10.94 -1.68
C VAL A 135 0.74 10.76 -2.66
N THR A 136 0.50 11.12 -3.93
CA THR A 136 1.55 11.01 -4.96
C THR A 136 2.77 11.86 -4.60
N LYS A 137 2.54 13.11 -4.17
CA LYS A 137 3.62 13.99 -3.75
C LYS A 137 4.37 13.42 -2.54
N ALA A 138 3.67 12.92 -1.53
CA ALA A 138 4.30 12.31 -0.36
C ALA A 138 5.17 11.09 -0.76
N MET A 139 4.68 10.23 -1.65
CA MET A 139 5.46 9.09 -2.15
C MET A 139 6.69 9.52 -2.94
N ASP A 140 6.58 10.54 -3.80
CA ASP A 140 7.72 11.06 -4.57
C ASP A 140 8.77 11.68 -3.64
N ASP A 141 8.36 12.53 -2.70
CA ASP A 141 9.25 13.18 -1.74
C ASP A 141 9.98 12.13 -0.87
N ASP A 142 9.24 11.13 -0.38
CA ASP A 142 9.81 10.08 0.46
C ASP A 142 10.64 9.06 -0.33
N ALA A 143 10.37 8.86 -1.61
CA ALA A 143 11.24 8.08 -2.47
C ALA A 143 12.63 8.72 -2.62
N VAL A 144 12.69 10.06 -2.73
CA VAL A 144 13.95 10.79 -2.76
C VAL A 144 14.69 10.64 -1.42
N ARG A 145 14.00 10.86 -0.30
CA ARG A 145 14.59 10.70 1.04
C ARG A 145 15.10 9.29 1.31
N ALA A 146 14.34 8.29 0.88
CA ALA A 146 14.73 6.89 0.99
C ALA A 146 15.97 6.59 0.14
N GLN A 147 16.08 7.17 -1.06
CA GLN A 147 17.27 7.04 -1.89
C GLN A 147 18.47 7.72 -1.23
N ASP A 148 18.31 8.96 -0.72
CA ASP A 148 19.37 9.64 0.05
C ASP A 148 19.86 8.77 1.22
N ALA A 149 18.95 8.10 1.94
CA ALA A 149 19.32 7.23 3.04
C ALA A 149 20.19 6.04 2.57
N LEU A 150 19.85 5.43 1.44
CA LEU A 150 20.65 4.35 0.83
C LEU A 150 22.04 4.85 0.44
N ASP A 151 22.12 6.03 -0.17
CA ASP A 151 23.38 6.65 -0.60
C ASP A 151 24.26 7.01 0.61
N TYR A 152 23.66 7.46 1.72
CA TYR A 152 24.41 7.71 2.96
C TYR A 152 24.96 6.42 3.56
N VAL A 153 24.19 5.31 3.55
CA VAL A 153 24.72 4.01 4.00
C VAL A 153 25.91 3.59 3.13
N ALA A 154 25.78 3.70 1.81
CA ALA A 154 26.88 3.36 0.89
C ALA A 154 28.13 4.22 1.10
N ALA A 155 27.95 5.47 1.58
CA ALA A 155 29.05 6.38 1.92
C ALA A 155 29.55 6.24 3.38
N GLY A 156 29.11 5.23 4.14
CA GLY A 156 29.46 5.03 5.54
C GLY A 156 28.90 6.05 6.54
N LYS A 157 27.89 6.83 6.11
CA LYS A 157 27.27 7.91 6.91
C LYS A 157 25.97 7.40 7.55
N THR A 158 26.05 6.38 8.39
CA THR A 158 24.88 5.67 8.92
C THR A 158 23.93 6.57 9.72
N GLU A 159 24.44 7.47 10.55
CA GLU A 159 23.63 8.43 11.30
C GLU A 159 22.72 9.28 10.36
N LYS A 160 23.29 9.83 9.29
CA LYS A 160 22.54 10.60 8.29
C LYS A 160 21.47 9.77 7.58
N ALA A 161 21.73 8.49 7.38
CA ALA A 161 20.73 7.58 6.82
C ALA A 161 19.55 7.40 7.79
N PHE A 162 19.80 7.26 9.09
CA PHE A 162 18.77 7.20 10.12
C PHE A 162 17.91 8.48 10.15
N ASP A 163 18.53 9.64 10.04
CA ASP A 163 17.82 10.93 9.96
C ASP A 163 16.85 10.96 8.77
N ARG A 164 17.26 10.45 7.61
CA ARG A 164 16.39 10.35 6.42
C ARG A 164 15.23 9.39 6.64
N TRP A 165 15.49 8.22 7.20
CA TRP A 165 14.43 7.26 7.52
C TRP A 165 13.47 7.79 8.59
N ALA A 166 13.95 8.54 9.58
CA ALA A 166 13.12 9.21 10.58
C ALA A 166 12.14 10.22 9.94
N ILE A 167 12.55 10.91 8.87
CA ILE A 167 11.64 11.78 8.12
C ILE A 167 10.60 10.96 7.37
N VAL A 168 10.98 9.85 6.72
CA VAL A 168 10.08 8.98 5.93
C VAL A 168 9.03 8.31 6.82
N PHE A 169 9.41 7.79 8.00
CA PHE A 169 8.53 7.05 8.91
C PHE A 169 8.01 7.86 10.10
N GLY A 170 8.45 9.11 10.23
CA GLY A 170 8.06 9.99 11.34
C GLY A 170 8.78 9.66 12.63
N HIS A 171 8.32 10.30 13.71
CA HIS A 171 8.95 10.28 15.04
C HIS A 171 8.98 8.91 15.74
N GLN A 172 8.29 7.91 15.22
CA GLN A 172 8.33 6.52 15.73
C GLN A 172 9.49 5.72 15.17
N PHE A 173 10.23 6.22 14.18
CA PHE A 173 11.44 5.59 13.70
C PHE A 173 12.53 5.68 14.78
N PRO A 174 13.24 4.58 15.09
CA PRO A 174 14.23 4.61 16.17
C PRO A 174 15.35 5.60 15.85
N ALA A 175 15.82 6.31 16.90
CA ALA A 175 17.02 7.13 16.78
C ALA A 175 18.25 6.24 16.57
N TYR A 176 19.26 6.82 15.93
CA TYR A 176 20.59 6.22 15.88
C TYR A 176 21.27 6.34 17.24
N GLY A 177 21.55 5.20 17.88
CA GLY A 177 22.16 5.14 19.20
C GLY A 177 23.05 3.94 19.37
#